data_78f7079aa14e21c0340ce0a69f02bfd6
#
_entry.id   78f7079aa14e21c0340ce0a69f02bfd6
#
_cell.length_a   1.000
_cell.length_b   1.000
_cell.length_c   1.000
_cell.angle_alpha   90.00
_cell.angle_beta   90.00
_cell.angle_gamma   90.00
#
_symmetry.space_group_name_H-M   'P 1'
#
loop_
_entity.id
_entity.type
_entity.pdbx_description
1 polymer ?
#
loop_
_entity_poly.entity_id
_entity_poly.type
_entity_poly.pdbx_seq_one_letter_code
_entity_poly.pdbx_strand_id
1 'polypeptide(L)'
;PVNGLRPSMEKLAAPRRVTVAAGAVLVVLLAIWSRGLFGPRCGLLAAALAALEPNLHAHARLVTTDLWVALGVTATTAAVWWWRHGPSAGRLVLLGLALGTALLTKFSAVLLFPVVILGMAFPPSGGRESFPSPRRRILHGAGALVLAGIVLNLGYLFQGTFTPLNGYEFSDPRLVCLSDALGPLAVVPVPLPRAYVEGL
;
A
#
# COMPACT_ATOMS: atom_id res chain seq x y z
N PRO A 1 -41.77 2.29 11.33
CA PRO A 1 -40.93 3.28 12.01
C PRO A 1 -39.44 2.98 11.73
N VAL A 2 -38.86 3.70 10.75
CA VAL A 2 -37.47 3.49 10.28
C VAL A 2 -36.49 4.41 11.05
N ASN A 3 -36.83 4.85 12.25
CA ASN A 3 -36.09 5.87 13.00
C ASN A 3 -34.85 5.37 13.77
N GLY A 4 -34.52 4.09 13.65
CA GLY A 4 -33.35 3.52 14.36
C GLY A 4 -32.04 3.44 13.58
N LEU A 5 -31.99 3.77 12.26
CA LEU A 5 -30.87 3.47 11.39
C LEU A 5 -30.08 4.70 10.92
N ARG A 6 -30.38 5.91 11.38
CA ARG A 6 -29.48 7.05 11.12
C ARG A 6 -28.39 7.05 12.19
N PRO A 7 -27.14 6.71 11.84
CA PRO A 7 -26.04 6.99 12.77
C PRO A 7 -26.10 8.48 13.10
N SER A 8 -26.11 8.83 14.37
CA SER A 8 -26.12 10.22 14.78
C SER A 8 -24.93 10.91 14.11
N MET A 9 -25.10 12.13 13.59
CA MET A 9 -24.06 12.90 12.91
C MET A 9 -22.78 12.99 13.76
N GLU A 10 -22.93 12.91 15.05
CA GLU A 10 -21.88 12.88 16.05
C GLU A 10 -21.01 11.61 15.96
N LYS A 11 -21.59 10.43 15.69
CA LYS A 11 -20.84 9.18 15.51
C LYS A 11 -20.00 9.16 14.23
N LEU A 12 -20.34 9.97 13.23
CA LEU A 12 -19.58 10.09 11.98
C LEU A 12 -18.50 11.18 12.04
N ALA A 13 -18.48 12.02 13.07
CA ALA A 13 -17.54 13.12 13.17
C ALA A 13 -16.07 12.65 13.34
N ALA A 14 -15.84 11.64 14.16
CA ALA A 14 -14.49 11.10 14.39
C ALA A 14 -13.90 10.41 13.15
N PRO A 15 -14.60 9.46 12.48
CA PRO A 15 -14.10 8.85 11.23
C PRO A 15 -13.83 9.89 10.13
N ARG A 16 -14.68 10.91 9.98
CA ARG A 16 -14.47 11.99 9.00
C ARG A 16 -13.19 12.78 9.26
N ARG A 17 -12.90 13.13 10.51
CA ARG A 17 -11.65 13.83 10.86
C ARG A 17 -10.42 13.03 10.46
N VAL A 18 -10.43 11.72 10.66
CA VAL A 18 -9.33 10.83 10.29
C VAL A 18 -9.16 10.78 8.76
N THR A 19 -10.28 10.70 8.00
CA THR A 19 -10.21 10.71 6.53
C THR A 19 -9.75 12.06 5.98
N VAL A 20 -10.20 13.18 6.57
CA VAL A 20 -9.71 14.52 6.21
C VAL A 20 -8.20 14.66 6.49
N ALA A 21 -7.73 14.14 7.63
CA ALA A 21 -6.31 14.13 7.94
C ALA A 21 -5.50 13.32 6.92
N ALA A 22 -6.00 12.16 6.49
CA ALA A 22 -5.39 11.36 5.43
C ALA A 22 -5.31 12.13 4.10
N GLY A 23 -6.35 12.90 3.74
CA GLY A 23 -6.33 13.79 2.58
C GLY A 23 -5.26 14.87 2.68
N ALA A 24 -5.13 15.51 3.84
CA ALA A 24 -4.08 16.51 4.09
C ALA A 24 -2.68 15.87 3.97
N VAL A 25 -2.48 14.68 4.52
CA VAL A 25 -1.22 13.92 4.39
C VAL A 25 -0.93 13.62 2.93
N LEU A 26 -1.92 13.22 2.13
CA LEU A 26 -1.76 12.97 0.70
C LEU A 26 -1.31 14.24 -0.05
N VAL A 27 -1.91 15.40 0.23
CA VAL A 27 -1.51 16.69 -0.38
C VAL A 27 -0.05 17.02 -0.02
N VAL A 28 0.33 16.88 1.25
CA VAL A 28 1.71 17.13 1.70
C VAL A 28 2.68 16.16 1.04
N LEU A 29 2.33 14.90 0.94
CA LEU A 29 3.17 13.87 0.30
C LEU A 29 3.38 14.17 -1.18
N LEU A 30 2.33 14.55 -1.91
CA LEU A 30 2.41 14.98 -3.31
C LEU A 30 3.31 16.21 -3.47
N ALA A 31 3.20 17.20 -2.57
CA ALA A 31 4.06 18.37 -2.57
C ALA A 31 5.55 18.02 -2.38
N ILE A 32 5.85 17.19 -1.38
CA ILE A 32 7.23 16.79 -1.06
C ILE A 32 7.82 15.98 -2.21
N TRP A 33 7.06 15.02 -2.73
CA TRP A 33 7.54 14.15 -3.82
C TRP A 33 7.71 14.93 -5.12
N SER A 34 6.74 15.76 -5.52
CA SER A 34 6.85 16.62 -6.72
C SER A 34 7.99 17.63 -6.60
N ARG A 35 8.24 18.17 -5.40
CA ARG A 35 9.42 19.00 -5.14
C ARG A 35 10.72 18.24 -5.38
N GLY A 36 10.78 16.98 -4.98
CA GLY A 36 11.95 16.12 -5.20
C GLY A 36 12.16 15.76 -6.66
N LEU A 37 11.09 15.65 -7.45
CA LEU A 37 11.13 15.33 -8.88
C LEU A 37 11.50 16.52 -9.75
N PHE A 38 10.87 17.67 -9.52
CA PHE A 38 10.83 18.80 -10.46
C PHE A 38 11.18 20.16 -9.83
N GLY A 39 11.55 20.17 -8.54
CA GLY A 39 11.93 21.39 -7.82
C GLY A 39 10.78 22.06 -7.05
N PRO A 40 11.09 23.14 -6.30
CA PRO A 40 10.18 23.71 -5.30
C PRO A 40 8.90 24.31 -5.88
N ARG A 41 8.97 24.89 -7.08
CA ARG A 41 7.79 25.47 -7.75
C ARG A 41 6.77 24.40 -8.13
N CYS A 42 7.24 23.26 -8.62
CA CYS A 42 6.38 22.12 -8.97
C CYS A 42 5.76 21.47 -7.73
N GLY A 43 6.50 21.41 -6.60
CA GLY A 43 5.94 20.97 -5.33
C GLY A 43 4.79 21.85 -4.85
N LEU A 44 4.94 23.16 -4.93
CA LEU A 44 3.88 24.11 -4.56
C LEU A 44 2.67 24.01 -5.49
N LEU A 45 2.90 23.90 -6.80
CA LEU A 45 1.84 23.72 -7.78
C LEU A 45 1.07 22.42 -7.56
N ALA A 46 1.78 21.30 -7.30
CA ALA A 46 1.15 20.01 -7.00
C ALA A 46 0.29 20.08 -5.72
N ALA A 47 0.78 20.76 -4.68
CA ALA A 47 0.01 21.00 -3.46
C ALA A 47 -1.26 21.81 -3.74
N ALA A 48 -1.16 22.89 -4.50
CA ALA A 48 -2.29 23.74 -4.84
C ALA A 48 -3.35 22.98 -5.68
N LEU A 49 -2.92 22.26 -6.72
CA LEU A 49 -3.82 21.47 -7.55
C LEU A 49 -4.51 20.36 -6.75
N ALA A 50 -3.76 19.61 -5.92
CA ALA A 50 -4.34 18.58 -5.08
C ALA A 50 -5.27 19.14 -4.01
N ALA A 51 -4.93 20.30 -3.40
CA ALA A 51 -5.77 20.95 -2.41
C ALA A 51 -7.06 21.55 -3.00
N LEU A 52 -7.10 21.81 -4.29
CA LEU A 52 -8.28 22.34 -5.01
C LEU A 52 -9.06 21.23 -5.74
N GLU A 53 -8.59 19.99 -5.73
CA GLU A 53 -9.22 18.88 -6.45
C GLU A 53 -10.57 18.49 -5.81
N PRO A 54 -11.70 18.67 -6.52
CA PRO A 54 -13.04 18.43 -5.95
C PRO A 54 -13.26 16.98 -5.52
N ASN A 55 -12.72 16.00 -6.28
CA ASN A 55 -12.87 14.58 -5.95
C ASN A 55 -12.13 14.24 -4.66
N LEU A 56 -10.94 14.83 -4.44
CA LEU A 56 -10.20 14.64 -3.20
C LEU A 56 -11.00 15.15 -2.00
N HIS A 57 -11.64 16.34 -2.14
CA HIS A 57 -12.51 16.88 -1.09
C HIS A 57 -13.75 16.04 -0.86
N ALA A 58 -14.37 15.53 -1.92
CA ALA A 58 -15.54 14.64 -1.80
C ALA A 58 -15.19 13.38 -1.02
N HIS A 59 -14.11 12.68 -1.41
CA HIS A 59 -13.65 11.46 -0.73
C HIS A 59 -13.11 11.72 0.68
N ALA A 60 -12.52 12.89 0.95
CA ALA A 60 -12.09 13.26 2.29
C ALA A 60 -13.25 13.43 3.28
N ARG A 61 -14.44 13.80 2.80
CA ARG A 61 -15.66 13.93 3.62
C ARG A 61 -16.43 12.62 3.77
N LEU A 62 -16.21 11.69 2.85
CA LEU A 62 -16.81 10.35 2.90
C LEU A 62 -15.86 9.41 3.65
N VAL A 63 -16.42 8.51 4.46
CA VAL A 63 -15.62 7.47 5.12
C VAL A 63 -15.48 6.30 4.15
N THR A 64 -14.66 6.49 3.09
CA THR A 64 -14.39 5.49 2.05
C THR A 64 -12.93 5.06 2.07
N THR A 65 -12.64 3.89 1.53
CA THR A 65 -11.28 3.35 1.41
C THR A 65 -10.49 3.99 0.27
N ASP A 66 -11.12 4.67 -0.67
CA ASP A 66 -10.49 5.15 -1.91
C ASP A 66 -9.39 6.19 -1.66
N LEU A 67 -9.62 7.11 -0.70
CA LEU A 67 -8.62 8.09 -0.30
C LEU A 67 -7.39 7.41 0.33
N TRP A 68 -7.62 6.39 1.15
CA TRP A 68 -6.55 5.62 1.79
C TRP A 68 -5.73 4.83 0.78
N VAL A 69 -6.39 4.25 -0.23
CA VAL A 69 -5.70 3.60 -1.36
C VAL A 69 -4.87 4.61 -2.14
N ALA A 70 -5.41 5.78 -2.45
CA ALA A 70 -4.67 6.84 -3.14
C ALA A 70 -3.43 7.28 -2.35
N LEU A 71 -3.56 7.44 -1.02
CA LEU A 71 -2.44 7.72 -0.13
C LEU A 71 -1.41 6.59 -0.14
N GLY A 72 -1.86 5.33 -0.01
CA GLY A 72 -1.00 4.15 -0.01
C GLY A 72 -0.23 3.96 -1.31
N VAL A 73 -0.91 4.14 -2.46
CA VAL A 73 -0.29 4.09 -3.80
C VAL A 73 0.76 5.17 -3.94
N THR A 74 0.42 6.41 -3.59
CA THR A 74 1.34 7.55 -3.67
C THR A 74 2.54 7.36 -2.74
N ALA A 75 2.30 6.94 -1.49
CA ALA A 75 3.36 6.70 -0.51
C ALA A 75 4.31 5.59 -0.95
N THR A 76 3.79 4.46 -1.44
CA THR A 76 4.60 3.34 -1.92
C THR A 76 5.44 3.75 -3.14
N THR A 77 4.84 4.42 -4.12
CA THR A 77 5.54 4.86 -5.33
C THR A 77 6.62 5.90 -5.00
N ALA A 78 6.33 6.86 -4.12
CA ALA A 78 7.30 7.83 -3.63
C ALA A 78 8.43 7.15 -2.85
N ALA A 79 8.13 6.16 -2.00
CA ALA A 79 9.12 5.40 -1.25
C ALA A 79 10.06 4.59 -2.17
N VAL A 80 9.55 3.96 -3.22
CA VAL A 80 10.35 3.32 -4.27
C VAL A 80 11.27 4.34 -4.93
N TRP A 81 10.74 5.50 -5.30
CA TRP A 81 11.52 6.56 -5.93
C TRP A 81 12.65 7.06 -5.01
N TRP A 82 12.37 7.33 -3.73
CA TRP A 82 13.40 7.74 -2.76
C TRP A 82 14.44 6.65 -2.55
N TRP A 83 14.02 5.39 -2.46
CA TRP A 83 14.95 4.27 -2.34
C TRP A 83 15.90 4.18 -3.53
N ARG A 84 15.38 4.36 -4.75
CA ARG A 84 16.20 4.32 -5.99
C ARG A 84 17.30 5.38 -6.02
N HIS A 85 17.06 6.57 -5.46
CA HIS A 85 17.98 7.70 -5.45
C HIS A 85 18.90 7.73 -4.23
N GLY A 86 18.86 6.76 -3.36
CA GLY A 86 19.74 6.64 -2.21
C GLY A 86 19.34 5.47 -1.33
N PRO A 87 19.72 4.24 -1.70
CA PRO A 87 19.35 3.04 -0.98
C PRO A 87 19.87 3.05 0.45
N SER A 88 18.94 3.05 1.43
CA SER A 88 19.25 2.98 2.85
C SER A 88 18.24 2.11 3.60
N ALA A 89 18.60 1.66 4.79
CA ALA A 89 17.71 0.89 5.65
C ALA A 89 16.44 1.67 6.02
N GLY A 90 16.54 2.98 6.31
CA GLY A 90 15.39 3.82 6.61
C GLY A 90 14.40 3.94 5.45
N ARG A 91 14.91 4.08 4.22
CA ARG A 91 14.06 4.11 3.02
C ARG A 91 13.44 2.76 2.68
N LEU A 92 14.14 1.67 3.00
CA LEU A 92 13.58 0.32 2.94
C LEU A 92 12.40 0.17 3.92
N VAL A 93 12.59 0.59 5.17
CA VAL A 93 11.53 0.55 6.19
C VAL A 93 10.34 1.38 5.74
N LEU A 94 10.57 2.59 5.22
CA LEU A 94 9.51 3.44 4.69
C LEU A 94 8.73 2.74 3.55
N LEU A 95 9.45 2.06 2.63
CA LEU A 95 8.82 1.30 1.54
C LEU A 95 7.97 0.14 2.08
N GLY A 96 8.50 -0.65 3.00
CA GLY A 96 7.76 -1.78 3.60
C GLY A 96 6.53 -1.33 4.37
N LEU A 97 6.62 -0.25 5.16
CA LEU A 97 5.49 0.34 5.87
C LEU A 97 4.44 0.89 4.90
N ALA A 98 4.85 1.65 3.87
CA ALA A 98 3.93 2.20 2.87
C ALA A 98 3.20 1.11 2.10
N LEU A 99 3.92 0.07 1.64
CA LEU A 99 3.33 -1.07 0.94
C LEU A 99 2.37 -1.85 1.86
N GLY A 100 2.80 -2.16 3.09
CA GLY A 100 1.98 -2.91 4.05
C GLY A 100 0.69 -2.17 4.42
N THR A 101 0.77 -0.87 4.68
CA THR A 101 -0.43 -0.04 4.93
C THR A 101 -1.32 0.07 3.70
N ALA A 102 -0.77 0.17 2.49
CA ALA A 102 -1.56 0.14 1.26
C ALA A 102 -2.34 -1.17 1.11
N LEU A 103 -1.69 -2.32 1.35
CA LEU A 103 -2.33 -3.64 1.30
C LEU A 103 -3.48 -3.79 2.33
N LEU A 104 -3.37 -3.14 3.50
CA LEU A 104 -4.45 -3.12 4.51
C LEU A 104 -5.68 -2.34 4.05
N THR A 105 -5.54 -1.39 3.13
CA THR A 105 -6.66 -0.52 2.73
C THR A 105 -7.58 -1.16 1.71
N LYS A 106 -7.02 -1.90 0.76
CA LYS A 106 -7.80 -2.53 -0.32
C LYS A 106 -6.99 -3.63 -1.00
N PHE A 107 -7.65 -4.73 -1.39
CA PHE A 107 -7.02 -5.83 -2.11
C PHE A 107 -6.35 -5.39 -3.43
N SER A 108 -6.90 -4.40 -4.12
CA SER A 108 -6.30 -3.85 -5.36
C SER A 108 -4.89 -3.28 -5.18
N ALA A 109 -4.45 -3.00 -3.94
CA ALA A 109 -3.07 -2.60 -3.65
C ALA A 109 -2.03 -3.68 -3.99
N VAL A 110 -2.43 -4.92 -4.24
CA VAL A 110 -1.59 -5.99 -4.83
C VAL A 110 -0.95 -5.53 -6.14
N LEU A 111 -1.60 -4.65 -6.91
CA LEU A 111 -1.04 -4.05 -8.12
C LEU A 111 0.22 -3.19 -7.87
N LEU A 112 0.55 -2.89 -6.62
CA LEU A 112 1.81 -2.22 -6.27
C LEU A 112 3.03 -3.14 -6.33
N PHE A 113 2.86 -4.47 -6.26
CA PHE A 113 4.00 -5.40 -6.38
C PHE A 113 4.78 -5.22 -7.68
N PRO A 114 4.15 -5.18 -8.88
CA PRO A 114 4.86 -4.84 -10.12
C PRO A 114 5.61 -3.51 -10.03
N VAL A 115 5.02 -2.47 -9.45
CA VAL A 115 5.65 -1.15 -9.30
C VAL A 115 6.92 -1.24 -8.44
N VAL A 116 6.84 -1.95 -7.31
CA VAL A 116 7.98 -2.16 -6.41
C VAL A 116 9.06 -3.00 -7.11
N ILE A 117 8.68 -4.11 -7.74
CA ILE A 117 9.61 -5.00 -8.45
C ILE A 117 10.34 -4.25 -9.56
N LEU A 118 9.61 -3.58 -10.45
CA LEU A 118 10.20 -2.82 -11.55
C LEU A 118 11.04 -1.65 -11.04
N GLY A 119 10.56 -0.93 -10.02
CA GLY A 119 11.31 0.16 -9.41
C GLY A 119 12.63 -0.29 -8.78
N MET A 120 12.68 -1.48 -8.21
CA MET A 120 13.91 -2.04 -7.62
C MET A 120 14.78 -2.78 -8.66
N ALA A 121 14.20 -3.25 -9.76
CA ALA A 121 14.94 -3.96 -10.81
C ALA A 121 15.77 -3.00 -11.68
N PHE A 122 15.20 -1.83 -12.03
CA PHE A 122 15.81 -0.91 -13.00
C PHE A 122 16.41 0.32 -12.34
N PRO A 123 17.65 0.71 -12.75
CA PRO A 123 18.29 1.92 -12.24
C PRO A 123 17.52 3.18 -12.69
N PRO A 124 17.60 4.28 -11.92
CA PRO A 124 17.12 5.57 -12.39
C PRO A 124 17.95 6.10 -13.55
N SER A 125 17.34 6.89 -14.41
CA SER A 125 18.08 7.54 -15.52
C SER A 125 19.16 8.46 -14.95
N GLY A 126 20.42 8.28 -15.35
CA GLY A 126 21.57 9.08 -14.89
C GLY A 126 22.20 8.65 -13.55
N GLY A 127 21.71 7.59 -12.89
CA GLY A 127 22.19 7.19 -11.56
C GLY A 127 22.74 5.75 -11.46
N ARG A 128 23.32 5.22 -12.51
CA ARG A 128 23.81 3.83 -12.55
C ARG A 128 24.90 3.53 -11.52
N GLU A 129 25.80 4.48 -11.28
CA GLU A 129 26.94 4.29 -10.37
C GLU A 129 26.54 4.12 -8.90
N SER A 130 25.46 4.76 -8.47
CA SER A 130 24.96 4.68 -7.11
C SER A 130 23.89 3.60 -6.91
N PHE A 131 23.54 2.87 -7.97
CA PHE A 131 22.48 1.86 -7.89
C PHE A 131 23.03 0.56 -7.27
N PRO A 132 22.30 -0.07 -6.30
CA PRO A 132 22.84 -1.19 -5.55
C PRO A 132 23.09 -2.42 -6.43
N SER A 133 24.02 -3.27 -6.00
CA SER A 133 24.25 -4.57 -6.61
C SER A 133 22.97 -5.42 -6.63
N PRO A 134 22.80 -6.35 -7.58
CA PRO A 134 21.63 -7.22 -7.68
C PRO A 134 21.31 -7.93 -6.36
N ARG A 135 22.33 -8.45 -5.67
CA ARG A 135 22.16 -9.09 -4.35
C ARG A 135 21.55 -8.14 -3.32
N ARG A 136 22.04 -6.91 -3.23
CA ARG A 136 21.53 -5.91 -2.28
C ARG A 136 20.07 -5.52 -2.62
N ARG A 137 19.73 -5.43 -3.91
CA ARG A 137 18.35 -5.14 -4.36
C ARG A 137 17.40 -6.25 -3.94
N ILE A 138 17.79 -7.51 -4.15
CA ILE A 138 16.98 -8.67 -3.73
C ILE A 138 16.79 -8.67 -2.22
N LEU A 139 17.86 -8.47 -1.43
CA LEU A 139 17.77 -8.42 0.03
C LEU A 139 16.88 -7.27 0.52
N HIS A 140 17.01 -6.09 -0.08
CA HIS A 140 16.16 -4.96 0.26
C HIS A 140 14.70 -5.20 -0.17
N GLY A 141 14.47 -5.78 -1.35
CA GLY A 141 13.13 -6.14 -1.81
C GLY A 141 12.47 -7.17 -0.88
N ALA A 142 13.19 -8.23 -0.55
CA ALA A 142 12.72 -9.23 0.41
C ALA A 142 12.44 -8.61 1.79
N GLY A 143 13.31 -7.74 2.29
CA GLY A 143 13.10 -7.04 3.55
C GLY A 143 11.87 -6.13 3.54
N ALA A 144 11.62 -5.41 2.43
CA ALA A 144 10.42 -4.60 2.28
C ALA A 144 9.14 -5.45 2.25
N LEU A 145 9.17 -6.59 1.55
CA LEU A 145 8.05 -7.52 1.49
C LEU A 145 7.77 -8.18 2.85
N VAL A 146 8.81 -8.60 3.56
CA VAL A 146 8.66 -9.15 4.92
C VAL A 146 8.04 -8.09 5.85
N LEU A 147 8.52 -6.86 5.81
CA LEU A 147 7.97 -5.79 6.63
C LEU A 147 6.52 -5.47 6.25
N ALA A 148 6.20 -5.43 4.95
CA ALA A 148 4.83 -5.25 4.47
C ALA A 148 3.91 -6.40 4.94
N GLY A 149 4.39 -7.64 4.89
CA GLY A 149 3.70 -8.81 5.43
C GLY A 149 3.48 -8.72 6.94
N ILE A 150 4.46 -8.24 7.71
CA ILE A 150 4.30 -8.01 9.15
C ILE A 150 3.23 -6.95 9.42
N VAL A 151 3.25 -5.83 8.71
CA VAL A 151 2.24 -4.75 8.83
C VAL A 151 0.85 -5.28 8.51
N LEU A 152 0.72 -6.08 7.44
CA LEU A 152 -0.54 -6.71 7.06
C LEU A 152 -1.05 -7.65 8.14
N ASN A 153 -0.19 -8.53 8.65
CA ASN A 153 -0.53 -9.45 9.73
C ASN A 153 -0.92 -8.73 11.04
N LEU A 154 -0.22 -7.65 11.38
CA LEU A 154 -0.56 -6.80 12.54
C LEU A 154 -1.97 -6.20 12.39
N GLY A 155 -2.33 -5.72 11.19
CA GLY A 155 -3.66 -5.18 10.91
C GLY A 155 -4.78 -6.21 11.08
N TYR A 156 -4.50 -7.47 10.79
CA TYR A 156 -5.42 -8.61 10.99
C TYR A 156 -5.19 -9.36 12.29
N LEU A 157 -4.38 -8.84 13.22
CA LEU A 157 -4.04 -9.46 14.52
C LEU A 157 -3.55 -10.91 14.38
N PHE A 158 -2.83 -11.22 13.30
CA PHE A 158 -2.31 -12.55 12.96
C PHE A 158 -3.37 -13.64 12.84
N GLN A 159 -4.64 -13.30 12.59
CA GLN A 159 -5.73 -14.27 12.50
C GLN A 159 -5.57 -15.17 11.27
N GLY A 160 -5.43 -16.47 11.53
CA GLY A 160 -5.26 -17.49 10.48
C GLY A 160 -3.97 -17.35 9.67
N THR A 161 -2.95 -16.68 10.20
CA THR A 161 -1.60 -16.66 9.60
C THR A 161 -0.99 -18.05 9.64
N PHE A 162 -0.25 -18.41 8.59
CA PHE A 162 0.31 -19.74 8.37
C PHE A 162 -0.72 -20.86 8.10
N THR A 163 -1.95 -20.51 7.70
CA THR A 163 -2.87 -21.49 7.13
C THR A 163 -2.27 -22.07 5.84
N PRO A 164 -2.25 -23.38 5.64
CA PRO A 164 -1.81 -23.97 4.37
C PRO A 164 -2.79 -23.63 3.24
N LEU A 165 -2.30 -23.56 2.00
CA LEU A 165 -3.08 -23.08 0.86
C LEU A 165 -4.34 -23.93 0.62
N ASN A 166 -4.30 -25.22 0.89
CA ASN A 166 -5.44 -26.14 0.81
C ASN A 166 -6.47 -25.95 1.94
N GLY A 167 -6.18 -25.12 2.94
CA GLY A 167 -7.10 -24.79 4.04
C GLY A 167 -7.90 -23.49 3.81
N TYR A 168 -7.75 -22.84 2.65
CA TYR A 168 -8.49 -21.64 2.28
C TYR A 168 -9.79 -21.97 1.53
N GLU A 169 -10.82 -21.18 1.76
CA GLU A 169 -12.11 -21.25 1.05
C GLU A 169 -12.15 -20.14 -0.02
N PHE A 170 -11.58 -20.41 -1.19
CA PHE A 170 -11.57 -19.44 -2.27
C PHE A 170 -12.94 -19.31 -2.94
N SER A 171 -13.42 -18.08 -3.10
CA SER A 171 -14.63 -17.76 -3.85
C SER A 171 -14.39 -17.69 -5.36
N ASP A 172 -13.14 -17.39 -5.80
CA ASP A 172 -12.78 -17.33 -7.21
C ASP A 172 -12.38 -18.72 -7.74
N PRO A 173 -13.07 -19.24 -8.80
CA PRO A 173 -12.73 -20.51 -9.42
C PRO A 173 -11.29 -20.63 -9.90
N ARG A 174 -10.64 -19.51 -10.24
CA ARG A 174 -9.24 -19.49 -10.70
C ARG A 174 -8.28 -19.81 -9.56
N LEU A 175 -8.56 -19.32 -8.34
CA LEU A 175 -7.76 -19.60 -7.16
C LEU A 175 -7.96 -21.04 -6.69
N VAL A 176 -9.17 -21.58 -6.81
CA VAL A 176 -9.45 -23.01 -6.57
C VAL A 176 -8.63 -23.86 -7.53
N CYS A 177 -8.70 -23.60 -8.84
CA CYS A 177 -7.93 -24.32 -9.85
C CYS A 177 -6.41 -24.22 -9.61
N LEU A 178 -5.92 -23.06 -9.18
CA LEU A 178 -4.51 -22.88 -8.84
C LEU A 178 -4.11 -23.71 -7.61
N SER A 179 -4.95 -23.73 -6.57
CA SER A 179 -4.73 -24.53 -5.38
C SER A 179 -4.65 -26.02 -5.72
N ASP A 180 -5.57 -26.50 -6.58
CA ASP A 180 -5.61 -27.90 -7.02
C ASP A 180 -4.40 -28.25 -7.91
N ALA A 181 -3.98 -27.35 -8.78
CA ALA A 181 -2.82 -27.51 -9.64
C ALA A 181 -1.49 -27.60 -8.87
N LEU A 182 -1.41 -26.93 -7.71
CA LEU A 182 -0.21 -26.97 -6.86
C LEU A 182 -0.03 -28.30 -6.12
N GLY A 183 -1.08 -29.14 -6.02
CA GLY A 183 -1.01 -30.48 -5.44
C GLY A 183 -0.29 -30.51 -4.07
N PRO A 184 0.83 -31.25 -3.93
CA PRO A 184 1.57 -31.36 -2.67
C PRO A 184 2.10 -30.02 -2.13
N LEU A 185 2.32 -29.01 -2.97
CA LEU A 185 2.78 -27.67 -2.56
C LEU A 185 1.66 -26.87 -1.88
N ALA A 186 0.40 -27.26 -2.04
CA ALA A 186 -0.73 -26.61 -1.35
C ALA A 186 -0.71 -26.79 0.18
N VAL A 187 0.15 -27.67 0.71
CA VAL A 187 0.36 -27.85 2.16
C VAL A 187 1.31 -26.79 2.75
N VAL A 188 2.03 -26.02 1.90
CA VAL A 188 2.95 -24.98 2.38
C VAL A 188 2.17 -23.88 3.11
N PRO A 189 2.56 -23.53 4.36
CA PRO A 189 1.87 -22.50 5.12
C PRO A 189 2.11 -21.11 4.49
N VAL A 190 1.04 -20.36 4.29
CA VAL A 190 1.09 -19.00 3.74
C VAL A 190 1.26 -17.99 4.89
N PRO A 191 2.32 -17.16 4.90
CA PRO A 191 2.58 -16.21 5.99
C PRO A 191 1.73 -14.92 5.87
N LEU A 192 0.46 -15.08 5.48
CA LEU A 192 -0.51 -14.01 5.34
C LEU A 192 -1.78 -14.33 6.12
N PRO A 193 -2.55 -13.32 6.56
CA PRO A 193 -3.81 -13.53 7.27
C PRO A 193 -4.83 -14.23 6.38
N ARG A 194 -5.57 -15.21 6.95
CA ARG A 194 -6.56 -15.97 6.20
C ARG A 194 -7.59 -15.07 5.51
N ALA A 195 -8.20 -14.15 6.26
CA ALA A 195 -9.22 -13.25 5.74
C ALA A 195 -8.72 -12.33 4.59
N TYR A 196 -7.41 -12.02 4.56
CA TYR A 196 -6.84 -11.27 3.44
C TYR A 196 -6.72 -12.12 2.19
N VAL A 197 -6.26 -13.36 2.32
CA VAL A 197 -6.06 -14.29 1.18
C VAL A 197 -7.39 -14.73 0.58
N GLU A 198 -8.41 -14.98 1.42
CA GLU A 198 -9.77 -15.34 0.97
C GLU A 198 -10.52 -14.17 0.32
N GLY A 199 -10.10 -12.93 0.58
CA GLY A 199 -10.68 -11.72 -0.01
C GLY A 199 -10.05 -11.28 -1.33
N LEU A 200 -8.96 -11.95 -1.79
CA LEU A 200 -8.32 -11.70 -3.07
C LEU A 200 -9.14 -12.30 -4.22
#